data_313c9a69d8f3b92190d71551529d2b35
#
_entry.id   313c9a69d8f3b92190d71551529d2b35
#
_cell.length_a   1.000
_cell.length_b   1.000
_cell.length_c   1.000
_cell.angle_alpha   90.00
_cell.angle_beta   90.00
_cell.angle_gamma   90.00
#
_symmetry.space_group_name_H-M   'P 1'
#
loop_
_entity.id
_entity.type
_entity.pdbx_description
1 polymer ?
#
loop_
_entity_poly.entity_id
_entity_poly.type
_entity_poly.pdbx_seq_one_letter_code
_entity_poly.pdbx_strand_id
1 'polypeptide(L)'
;MYKLILVTLDGTACDRALIEHVKLLAKQAQSRLVLLHVADGWAARIYGADAVSPEITEDTAYLRRVQAEFNGAGIPAEIQLAYGSPPEEILKAAEALKCDLIAMAGHGHRLFGDIFHGSTITQVRHRTLIPLLLVRAKKE
;
A
#
# COMPACT_ATOMS: atom_id res chain seq x y z
N MET A 1 -1.10 -7.48 19.14
CA MET A 1 -0.86 -6.15 18.58
C MET A 1 -0.58 -6.27 17.09
N TYR A 2 -1.12 -5.37 16.31
CA TYR A 2 -1.05 -5.35 14.84
C TYR A 2 -1.59 -6.63 14.20
N LYS A 3 -2.85 -6.88 14.45
CA LYS A 3 -3.52 -8.04 13.88
C LYS A 3 -3.78 -7.92 12.39
N LEU A 4 -4.07 -6.70 11.92
CA LEU A 4 -4.34 -6.45 10.51
C LEU A 4 -3.62 -5.18 10.09
N ILE A 5 -2.65 -5.33 9.21
CA ILE A 5 -1.83 -4.22 8.72
C ILE A 5 -2.24 -3.88 7.29
N LEU A 6 -2.55 -2.61 7.05
CA LEU A 6 -2.75 -2.10 5.70
C LEU A 6 -1.39 -1.70 5.14
N VAL A 7 -0.96 -2.34 4.07
CA VAL A 7 0.32 -2.06 3.43
C VAL A 7 0.03 -1.36 2.10
N THR A 8 0.43 -0.10 2.00
CA THR A 8 0.18 0.68 0.79
C THR A 8 1.37 0.52 -0.15
N LEU A 9 1.09 0.12 -1.38
CA LEU A 9 2.12 -0.14 -2.38
C LEU A 9 1.90 0.78 -3.58
N ASP A 10 2.97 1.37 -4.09
CA ASP A 10 2.85 2.29 -5.22
C ASP A 10 3.35 1.70 -6.55
N GLY A 11 3.87 0.49 -6.51
CA GLY A 11 4.34 -0.18 -7.73
C GLY A 11 5.74 0.20 -8.14
N THR A 12 6.47 0.94 -7.31
CA THR A 12 7.84 1.35 -7.63
C THR A 12 8.85 0.56 -6.80
N ALA A 13 10.13 0.76 -7.11
CA ALA A 13 11.21 0.11 -6.37
C ALA A 13 11.22 0.48 -4.89
N CYS A 14 10.57 1.57 -4.52
CA CYS A 14 10.49 2.01 -3.12
C CYS A 14 9.71 1.04 -2.25
N ASP A 15 8.83 0.24 -2.86
CA ASP A 15 8.06 -0.77 -2.12
C ASP A 15 8.95 -1.85 -1.51
N ARG A 16 10.12 -2.10 -2.10
CA ARG A 16 10.96 -3.21 -1.65
C ARG A 16 11.37 -3.08 -0.18
N ALA A 17 11.78 -1.90 0.25
CA ALA A 17 12.15 -1.67 1.64
C ALA A 17 10.96 -1.87 2.58
N LEU A 18 9.79 -1.40 2.16
CA LEU A 18 8.56 -1.57 2.93
C LEU A 18 8.20 -3.05 3.06
N ILE A 19 8.22 -3.79 1.96
CA ILE A 19 7.89 -5.22 1.95
C ILE A 19 8.81 -5.99 2.87
N GLU A 20 10.12 -5.75 2.79
CA GLU A 20 11.07 -6.46 3.64
C GLU A 20 10.85 -6.17 5.12
N HIS A 21 10.57 -4.91 5.45
CA HIS A 21 10.35 -4.54 6.84
C HIS A 21 9.05 -5.13 7.38
N VAL A 22 7.97 -5.02 6.62
CA VAL A 22 6.66 -5.56 7.03
C VAL A 22 6.72 -7.07 7.19
N LYS A 23 7.50 -7.76 6.33
CA LYS A 23 7.66 -9.20 6.44
C LYS A 23 8.19 -9.60 7.82
N LEU A 24 9.20 -8.89 8.31
CA LEU A 24 9.76 -9.15 9.64
C LEU A 24 8.74 -8.85 10.74
N LEU A 25 8.09 -7.71 10.65
CA LEU A 25 7.11 -7.30 11.65
C LEU A 25 5.93 -8.27 11.70
N ALA A 26 5.37 -8.61 10.54
CA ALA A 26 4.19 -9.46 10.47
C ALA A 26 4.47 -10.88 10.99
N LYS A 27 5.67 -11.38 10.77
CA LYS A 27 6.05 -12.69 11.33
C LYS A 27 6.07 -12.66 12.85
N GLN A 28 6.64 -11.61 13.43
CA GLN A 28 6.74 -11.51 14.88
C GLN A 28 5.37 -11.27 15.52
N ALA A 29 4.56 -10.43 14.91
CA ALA A 29 3.25 -10.08 15.46
C ALA A 29 2.14 -11.04 15.03
N GLN A 30 2.45 -11.98 14.13
CA GLN A 30 1.47 -12.90 13.54
C GLN A 30 0.32 -12.14 12.89
N SER A 31 0.68 -11.13 12.11
CA SER A 31 -0.27 -10.24 11.46
C SER A 31 -0.82 -10.83 10.16
N ARG A 32 -2.03 -10.41 9.81
CA ARG A 32 -2.56 -10.55 8.46
C ARG A 32 -2.38 -9.20 7.75
N LEU A 33 -2.27 -9.24 6.44
CA LEU A 33 -2.02 -8.04 5.65
C LEU A 33 -3.12 -7.81 4.63
N VAL A 34 -3.37 -6.54 4.34
CA VAL A 34 -4.09 -6.14 3.15
C VAL A 34 -3.13 -5.27 2.33
N LEU A 35 -2.86 -5.71 1.11
CA LEU A 35 -1.97 -5.01 0.19
C LEU A 35 -2.81 -4.11 -0.68
N LEU A 36 -2.69 -2.81 -0.49
CA LEU A 36 -3.51 -1.82 -1.18
C LEU A 36 -2.67 -1.05 -2.19
N HIS A 37 -3.18 -0.96 -3.41
CA HIS A 37 -2.66 -0.02 -4.41
C HIS A 37 -3.81 0.86 -4.87
N VAL A 38 -3.56 2.16 -4.95
CA VAL A 38 -4.56 3.12 -5.44
C VAL A 38 -4.20 3.48 -6.87
N ALA A 39 -5.02 3.04 -7.81
CA ALA A 39 -4.83 3.35 -9.21
C ALA A 39 -5.29 4.78 -9.48
N ASP A 40 -4.36 5.62 -9.89
CA ASP A 40 -4.60 7.03 -10.14
C ASP A 40 -4.37 7.38 -11.61
N GLY A 41 -4.57 6.40 -12.49
CA GLY A 41 -4.46 6.60 -13.92
C GLY A 41 -5.70 7.29 -14.49
N TRP A 42 -5.53 7.91 -15.66
CA TRP A 42 -6.61 8.64 -16.29
C TRP A 42 -7.85 7.78 -16.51
N ALA A 43 -7.67 6.57 -17.03
CA ALA A 43 -8.79 5.66 -17.28
C ALA A 43 -9.48 5.26 -15.99
N ALA A 44 -8.72 5.00 -14.94
CA ALA A 44 -9.27 4.61 -13.66
C ALA A 44 -10.10 5.73 -13.05
N ARG A 45 -9.66 6.99 -13.21
CA ARG A 45 -10.42 8.13 -12.68
C ARG A 45 -11.73 8.37 -13.42
N ILE A 46 -11.75 8.14 -14.72
CA ILE A 46 -12.94 8.40 -15.54
C ILE A 46 -13.90 7.22 -15.52
N TYR A 47 -13.40 6.01 -15.67
CA TYR A 47 -14.24 4.83 -15.81
C TYR A 47 -14.34 3.99 -14.54
N GLY A 48 -13.51 4.28 -13.54
CA GLY A 48 -13.54 3.59 -12.26
C GLY A 48 -13.25 2.11 -12.37
N ALA A 49 -13.92 1.34 -11.55
CA ALA A 49 -13.70 -0.10 -11.45
C ALA A 49 -14.05 -0.86 -12.74
N ASP A 50 -14.82 -0.25 -13.62
CA ASP A 50 -15.19 -0.88 -14.89
C ASP A 50 -14.12 -0.69 -15.97
N ALA A 51 -13.09 0.11 -15.70
CA ALA A 51 -12.04 0.35 -16.68
C ALA A 51 -11.15 -0.88 -16.82
N VAL A 52 -10.93 -1.29 -18.06
CA VAL A 52 -9.97 -2.36 -18.37
C VAL A 52 -8.84 -1.69 -19.13
N SER A 53 -7.70 -1.52 -18.49
CA SER A 53 -6.53 -0.90 -19.09
C SER A 53 -5.28 -1.73 -18.78
N PRO A 54 -4.21 -1.58 -19.59
CA PRO A 54 -2.95 -2.23 -19.27
C PRO A 54 -2.42 -1.85 -17.89
N GLU A 55 -2.60 -0.59 -17.47
CA GLU A 55 -2.16 -0.14 -16.16
C GLU A 55 -2.85 -0.92 -15.04
N ILE A 56 -4.18 -1.06 -15.10
CA ILE A 56 -4.92 -1.79 -14.08
C ILE A 56 -4.52 -3.26 -14.05
N THR A 57 -4.31 -3.86 -15.21
CA THR A 57 -3.87 -5.25 -15.32
C THR A 57 -2.49 -5.43 -14.71
N GLU A 58 -1.56 -4.52 -14.98
CA GLU A 58 -0.21 -4.57 -14.42
C GLU A 58 -0.22 -4.38 -12.91
N ASP A 59 -1.04 -3.44 -12.42
CA ASP A 59 -1.16 -3.19 -10.98
C ASP A 59 -1.68 -4.42 -10.25
N THR A 60 -2.69 -5.08 -10.81
CA THR A 60 -3.24 -6.30 -10.22
C THR A 60 -2.19 -7.41 -10.21
N ALA A 61 -1.47 -7.58 -11.32
CA ALA A 61 -0.42 -8.60 -11.40
C ALA A 61 0.69 -8.34 -10.39
N TYR A 62 1.06 -7.07 -10.21
CA TYR A 62 2.06 -6.68 -9.22
C TYR A 62 1.61 -7.05 -7.81
N LEU A 63 0.36 -6.70 -7.46
CA LEU A 63 -0.17 -7.01 -6.12
C LEU A 63 -0.18 -8.51 -5.89
N ARG A 64 -0.53 -9.31 -6.90
CA ARG A 64 -0.54 -10.76 -6.75
C ARG A 64 0.85 -11.33 -6.56
N ARG A 65 1.86 -10.76 -7.21
CA ARG A 65 3.24 -11.20 -6.98
C ARG A 65 3.69 -10.92 -5.55
N VAL A 66 3.36 -9.74 -5.03
CA VAL A 66 3.70 -9.39 -3.64
C VAL A 66 2.92 -10.27 -2.67
N GLN A 67 1.64 -10.51 -2.94
CA GLN A 67 0.82 -11.42 -2.15
C GLN A 67 1.45 -12.81 -2.06
N ALA A 68 1.90 -13.34 -3.19
CA ALA A 68 2.54 -14.64 -3.23
C ALA A 68 3.82 -14.66 -2.40
N GLU A 69 4.57 -13.58 -2.41
CA GLU A 69 5.77 -13.47 -1.61
C GLU A 69 5.45 -13.54 -0.12
N PHE A 70 4.46 -12.81 0.35
CA PHE A 70 4.05 -12.85 1.75
C PHE A 70 3.47 -14.20 2.13
N ASN A 71 2.59 -14.75 1.31
CA ASN A 71 1.99 -16.05 1.59
C ASN A 71 3.04 -17.15 1.63
N GLY A 72 4.03 -17.09 0.75
CA GLY A 72 5.15 -18.02 0.75
C GLY A 72 6.03 -17.93 2.00
N ALA A 73 6.01 -16.79 2.67
CA ALA A 73 6.70 -16.60 3.93
C ALA A 73 5.82 -16.93 5.14
N GLY A 74 4.62 -17.45 4.92
CA GLY A 74 3.70 -17.82 6.00
C GLY A 74 2.87 -16.65 6.53
N ILE A 75 2.78 -15.56 5.80
CA ILE A 75 2.03 -14.36 6.21
C ILE A 75 0.78 -14.25 5.35
N PRO A 76 -0.42 -14.39 5.94
CA PRO A 76 -1.65 -14.23 5.16
C PRO A 76 -1.77 -12.81 4.61
N ALA A 77 -2.00 -12.69 3.32
CA ALA A 77 -2.11 -11.40 2.67
C ALA A 77 -3.23 -11.43 1.64
N GLU A 78 -4.06 -10.39 1.65
CA GLU A 78 -5.09 -10.18 0.64
C GLU A 78 -4.73 -8.93 -0.16
N ILE A 79 -5.27 -8.82 -1.36
CA ILE A 79 -5.00 -7.67 -2.23
C ILE A 79 -6.26 -6.83 -2.39
N GLN A 80 -6.07 -5.53 -2.54
CA GLN A 80 -7.15 -4.61 -2.84
C GLN A 80 -6.63 -3.54 -3.78
N LEU A 81 -7.31 -3.37 -4.89
CA LEU A 81 -7.04 -2.29 -5.83
C LEU A 81 -8.14 -1.25 -5.67
N ALA A 82 -7.77 -0.01 -5.39
CA ALA A 82 -8.72 1.09 -5.25
C ALA A 82 -8.51 2.10 -6.36
N TYR A 83 -9.50 2.94 -6.57
CA TYR A 83 -9.52 3.93 -7.65
C TYR A 83 -9.83 5.29 -7.06
N GLY A 84 -9.02 6.27 -7.38
CA GLY A 84 -9.29 7.64 -6.94
C GLY A 84 -8.08 8.32 -6.31
N SER A 85 -8.35 9.14 -5.32
CA SER A 85 -7.32 9.90 -4.62
C SER A 85 -6.63 9.03 -3.58
N PRO A 86 -5.29 8.90 -3.61
CA PRO A 86 -4.59 8.03 -2.68
C PRO A 86 -4.90 8.28 -1.20
N PRO A 87 -4.84 9.51 -0.66
CA PRO A 87 -5.12 9.66 0.76
C PRO A 87 -6.55 9.27 1.14
N GLU A 88 -7.53 9.59 0.29
CA GLU A 88 -8.92 9.26 0.55
C GLU A 88 -9.13 7.74 0.57
N GLU A 89 -8.56 7.04 -0.43
CA GLU A 89 -8.76 5.60 -0.55
C GLU A 89 -8.00 4.83 0.54
N ILE A 90 -6.84 5.32 0.94
CA ILE A 90 -6.07 4.70 2.03
C ILE A 90 -6.87 4.79 3.34
N LEU A 91 -7.39 5.98 3.65
CA LEU A 91 -8.15 6.18 4.87
C LEU A 91 -9.44 5.36 4.88
N LYS A 92 -10.12 5.34 3.74
CA LYS A 92 -11.36 4.58 3.58
C LYS A 92 -11.12 3.07 3.81
N ALA A 93 -10.06 2.54 3.20
CA ALA A 93 -9.75 1.12 3.35
C ALA A 93 -9.35 0.79 4.78
N ALA A 94 -8.51 1.61 5.40
CA ALA A 94 -8.05 1.36 6.76
C ALA A 94 -9.21 1.32 7.74
N GLU A 95 -10.16 2.22 7.61
CA GLU A 95 -11.31 2.27 8.51
C GLU A 95 -12.33 1.17 8.22
N ALA A 96 -12.62 0.93 6.94
CA ALA A 96 -13.58 -0.11 6.56
C ALA A 96 -13.11 -1.51 7.00
N LEU A 97 -11.82 -1.77 6.92
CA LEU A 97 -11.24 -3.06 7.28
C LEU A 97 -10.82 -3.14 8.74
N LYS A 98 -10.90 -2.03 9.47
CA LYS A 98 -10.49 -1.94 10.88
C LYS A 98 -9.04 -2.36 11.07
N CYS A 99 -8.17 -1.83 10.20
CA CYS A 99 -6.74 -2.05 10.33
C CYS A 99 -6.21 -1.36 11.59
N ASP A 100 -5.23 -1.99 12.25
CA ASP A 100 -4.64 -1.42 13.45
C ASP A 100 -3.22 -0.88 13.21
N LEU A 101 -2.76 -0.92 11.98
CA LEU A 101 -1.53 -0.28 11.55
C LEU A 101 -1.62 0.02 10.06
N ILE A 102 -1.14 1.19 9.65
CA ILE A 102 -0.97 1.54 8.23
C ILE A 102 0.52 1.64 7.98
N ALA A 103 1.03 0.83 7.05
CA ALA A 103 2.44 0.83 6.69
C ALA A 103 2.62 1.44 5.30
N MET A 104 3.45 2.46 5.20
CA MET A 104 3.67 3.21 3.98
C MET A 104 5.16 3.37 3.70
N ALA A 105 5.52 3.45 2.44
CA ALA A 105 6.88 3.77 2.05
C ALA A 105 7.07 5.28 2.03
N GLY A 106 8.08 5.75 2.74
CA GLY A 106 8.49 7.14 2.66
C GLY A 106 9.72 7.24 1.77
N HIS A 107 9.72 8.20 0.86
CA HIS A 107 10.84 8.35 -0.04
C HIS A 107 11.92 9.23 0.57
N GLY A 108 13.15 8.72 0.62
CA GLY A 108 14.29 9.47 1.08
C GLY A 108 14.75 10.52 0.09
N HIS A 109 14.31 10.38 -1.15
CA HIS A 109 14.62 11.29 -2.25
C HIS A 109 13.37 11.59 -3.04
N ARG A 110 13.46 12.64 -3.84
CA ARG A 110 12.42 12.95 -4.78
C ARG A 110 12.41 11.89 -5.88
N LEU A 111 11.36 11.12 -5.90
CA LEU A 111 11.08 10.22 -6.99
C LEU A 111 9.92 10.81 -7.76
N PHE A 112 10.17 11.08 -9.02
CA PHE A 112 9.14 11.67 -9.85
C PHE A 112 8.07 10.63 -10.19
N GLY A 113 6.83 11.06 -10.18
CA GLY A 113 5.72 10.22 -10.54
C GLY A 113 5.17 9.34 -9.43
N ASP A 114 5.68 9.48 -8.22
CA ASP A 114 5.16 8.70 -7.10
C ASP A 114 3.82 9.24 -6.64
N ILE A 115 2.88 8.33 -6.44
CA ILE A 115 1.59 8.70 -5.89
C ILE A 115 1.62 8.83 -4.37
N PHE A 116 2.55 8.13 -3.70
CA PHE A 116 2.71 8.22 -2.24
C PHE A 116 3.86 9.13 -1.89
N HIS A 117 3.77 10.39 -2.31
CA HIS A 117 4.75 11.39 -1.94
C HIS A 117 4.36 12.07 -0.63
N GLY A 118 5.16 13.07 -0.22
CA GLY A 118 5.00 13.72 1.06
C GLY A 118 3.60 14.20 1.37
N SER A 119 2.85 14.69 0.38
CA SER A 119 1.51 15.22 0.64
C SER A 119 0.51 14.11 0.98
N THR A 120 0.63 12.93 0.37
CA THR A 120 -0.23 11.80 0.72
C THR A 120 0.02 11.36 2.16
N ILE A 121 1.29 11.19 2.52
CA ILE A 121 1.66 10.80 3.88
C ILE A 121 1.16 11.83 4.89
N THR A 122 1.34 13.10 4.60
CA THR A 122 0.90 14.18 5.48
C THR A 122 -0.62 14.15 5.69
N GLN A 123 -1.38 13.97 4.62
CA GLN A 123 -2.83 13.92 4.71
C GLN A 123 -3.32 12.71 5.50
N VAL A 124 -2.73 11.54 5.25
CA VAL A 124 -3.10 10.33 5.99
C VAL A 124 -2.78 10.52 7.47
N ARG A 125 -1.59 11.02 7.78
CA ARG A 125 -1.16 11.23 9.15
C ARG A 125 -2.09 12.16 9.92
N HIS A 126 -2.55 13.22 9.29
CA HIS A 126 -3.40 14.20 9.95
C HIS A 126 -4.85 13.74 10.13
N ARG A 127 -5.29 12.74 9.38
CA ARG A 127 -6.69 12.37 9.31
C ARG A 127 -7.02 11.03 9.94
N THR A 128 -6.04 10.33 10.48
CA THR A 128 -6.28 9.03 11.12
C THR A 128 -5.68 8.97 12.51
N LEU A 129 -6.31 8.21 13.38
CA LEU A 129 -5.75 7.87 14.69
C LEU A 129 -5.07 6.50 14.67
N ILE A 130 -5.13 5.79 13.54
CA ILE A 130 -4.45 4.51 13.40
C ILE A 130 -2.94 4.77 13.34
N PRO A 131 -2.12 4.01 14.10
CA PRO A 131 -0.67 4.15 14.02
C PRO A 131 -0.14 3.99 12.60
N LEU A 132 0.86 4.79 12.28
CA LEU A 132 1.51 4.75 10.97
C LEU A 132 2.93 4.23 11.13
N LEU A 133 3.31 3.29 10.29
CA LEU A 133 4.69 2.86 10.12
C LEU A 133 5.19 3.41 8.79
N LEU A 134 6.23 4.21 8.84
CA LEU A 134 6.81 4.81 7.65
C LEU A 134 8.19 4.21 7.43
N VAL A 135 8.32 3.42 6.38
CA VAL A 135 9.60 2.79 6.04
C VAL A 135 10.22 3.56 4.88
N ARG A 136 11.39 4.10 5.10
CA ARG A 136 12.07 4.87 4.07
C ARG A 136 12.83 3.96 3.13
N ALA A 137 12.68 4.20 1.83
CA ALA A 137 13.44 3.48 0.83
C ALA A 137 14.93 3.82 0.98
N LYS A 138 15.77 2.82 0.76
CA LYS A 138 17.21 3.05 0.83
C LYS A 138 17.65 3.96 -0.31
N LYS A 139 18.59 4.81 0.00
CA LYS A 139 19.25 5.64 -0.97
C LYS A 139 20.17 4.77 -1.82
N GLU A 140 20.07 4.92 -3.13
CA GLU A 140 21.00 4.25 -4.01
C GLU A 140 22.28 5.06 -4.21
#